data_302047fd3127a9cc363fbc7dca7bbfca
#
_entry.id   302047fd3127a9cc363fbc7dca7bbfca
#
_cell.length_a   1.000
_cell.length_b   1.000
_cell.length_c   1.000
_cell.angle_alpha   90.00
_cell.angle_beta   90.00
_cell.angle_gamma   90.00
#
_symmetry.space_group_name_H-M   'P 1'
#
loop_
_entity.id
_entity.type
_entity.pdbx_description
1 polymer ?
#
loop_
_entity_poly.entity_id
_entity_poly.type
_entity_poly.pdbx_seq_one_letter_code
_entity_poly.pdbx_strand_id
1 'polypeptide(L)'
;MKKIVIIFLILFLNHKYAYSRNIGETEITTEDGIEVFQEEKYYLLKKNVQIVSDEFELNGNLVKIFFDKDLYDIQELIASTDVNFKSNIYNIKGKGETLKFNIKNEQINVTGKKSELYLETTEMFSDGSITVNNLTGSFAIQWSNSKLISDTIFITGFMINGSLLNKSGSREISNLEVQDENILSIITEDTEMFSKKAFYDSENSIIELFDSVTIKRGNEIITGDYGVLDTYKNAYKVSSKNSNKVKAIISNTKWANFNYLTTG
;
A
#
# COMPACT_ATOMS: atom_id res chain seq x y z
N MET A 1 -31.84 69.75 -21.95
CA MET A 1 -31.62 69.15 -20.64
C MET A 1 -31.55 67.66 -20.78
N LYS A 2 -30.33 67.08 -20.71
CA LYS A 2 -30.11 65.64 -20.81
C LYS A 2 -30.22 65.05 -19.39
N LYS A 3 -31.21 64.18 -19.17
CA LYS A 3 -31.31 63.41 -17.95
C LYS A 3 -30.28 62.26 -17.97
N ILE A 4 -29.27 62.35 -17.10
CA ILE A 4 -28.31 61.27 -16.87
C ILE A 4 -29.02 60.32 -15.91
N VAL A 5 -29.37 59.14 -16.40
CA VAL A 5 -29.83 58.01 -15.58
C VAL A 5 -28.58 57.28 -15.10
N ILE A 6 -28.23 57.48 -13.84
CA ILE A 6 -27.18 56.70 -13.14
C ILE A 6 -27.81 55.36 -12.78
N ILE A 7 -27.52 54.31 -13.58
CA ILE A 7 -27.82 52.93 -13.20
C ILE A 7 -26.78 52.55 -12.16
N PHE A 8 -27.20 52.51 -10.89
CA PHE A 8 -26.43 51.92 -9.79
C PHE A 8 -26.47 50.39 -10.01
N LEU A 9 -25.47 49.88 -10.72
CA LEU A 9 -25.23 48.44 -10.82
C LEU A 9 -24.72 47.97 -9.44
N ILE A 10 -25.64 47.53 -8.56
CA ILE A 10 -25.30 46.85 -7.34
C ILE A 10 -24.75 45.46 -7.75
N LEU A 11 -23.48 45.39 -7.95
CA LEU A 11 -22.73 44.13 -7.98
C LEU A 11 -22.84 43.50 -6.58
N PHE A 12 -23.85 42.66 -6.38
CA PHE A 12 -23.82 41.69 -5.31
C PHE A 12 -22.63 40.74 -5.59
N LEU A 13 -21.47 41.17 -5.18
CA LEU A 13 -20.35 40.30 -4.95
C LEU A 13 -20.77 39.35 -3.82
N ASN A 14 -21.31 38.21 -4.20
CA ASN A 14 -21.36 37.06 -3.31
C ASN A 14 -19.93 36.73 -2.94
N HIS A 15 -19.39 37.43 -1.98
CA HIS A 15 -18.20 37.02 -1.28
C HIS A 15 -18.63 35.77 -0.49
N LYS A 16 -18.42 34.60 -1.10
CA LYS A 16 -18.28 33.41 -0.29
C LYS A 16 -17.07 33.70 0.60
N TYR A 17 -17.35 34.04 1.85
CA TYR A 17 -16.32 34.06 2.88
C TYR A 17 -15.82 32.61 2.94
N ALA A 18 -14.77 32.32 2.21
CA ALA A 18 -13.98 31.14 2.47
C ALA A 18 -13.35 31.40 3.84
N TYR A 19 -13.97 30.92 4.90
CA TYR A 19 -13.31 30.83 6.19
C TYR A 19 -12.07 29.93 5.95
N SER A 20 -10.92 30.55 5.91
CA SER A 20 -9.66 29.84 5.89
C SER A 20 -9.51 29.19 7.27
N ARG A 21 -9.39 27.88 7.30
CA ARG A 21 -9.07 27.13 8.51
C ARG A 21 -7.79 27.69 9.15
N ASN A 22 -7.80 27.93 10.45
CA ASN A 22 -6.60 28.29 11.21
C ASN A 22 -5.76 27.04 11.52
N ILE A 23 -4.48 27.25 11.81
CA ILE A 23 -3.59 26.17 12.27
C ILE A 23 -4.15 25.59 13.57
N GLY A 24 -4.22 24.26 13.66
CA GLY A 24 -4.76 23.51 14.79
C GLY A 24 -6.27 23.27 14.75
N GLU A 25 -6.99 23.85 13.78
CA GLU A 25 -8.42 23.57 13.60
C GLU A 25 -8.62 22.37 12.66
N THR A 26 -9.74 21.66 12.83
CA THR A 26 -10.23 20.66 11.89
C THR A 26 -11.49 21.20 11.23
N GLU A 27 -11.45 21.27 9.90
CA GLU A 27 -12.61 21.64 9.10
C GLU A 27 -13.33 20.38 8.62
N ILE A 28 -14.65 20.35 8.80
CA ILE A 28 -15.50 19.25 8.32
C ILE A 28 -16.58 19.85 7.42
N THR A 29 -16.65 19.38 6.18
CA THR A 29 -17.70 19.77 5.23
C THR A 29 -18.46 18.54 4.74
N THR A 30 -19.76 18.70 4.50
CA THR A 30 -20.66 17.66 4.01
C THR A 30 -21.90 18.29 3.38
N GLU A 31 -22.51 17.63 2.40
CA GLU A 31 -23.72 18.12 1.74
C GLU A 31 -25.02 17.78 2.48
N ASP A 32 -25.05 16.72 3.29
CA ASP A 32 -26.29 16.19 3.93
C ASP A 32 -26.32 16.47 5.45
N GLY A 33 -25.40 17.27 5.96
CA GLY A 33 -25.34 17.66 7.36
C GLY A 33 -24.56 16.70 8.26
N ILE A 34 -24.50 17.09 9.53
CA ILE A 34 -23.78 16.38 10.59
C ILE A 34 -24.81 15.90 11.61
N GLU A 35 -24.95 14.60 11.78
CA GLU A 35 -25.77 13.98 12.81
C GLU A 35 -24.90 13.59 14.00
N VAL A 36 -25.34 13.89 15.22
CA VAL A 36 -24.60 13.62 16.46
C VAL A 36 -25.39 12.65 17.33
N PHE A 37 -24.80 11.50 17.60
CA PHE A 37 -25.36 10.44 18.43
C PHE A 37 -24.61 10.40 19.76
N GLN A 38 -25.07 11.16 20.73
CA GLN A 38 -24.38 11.36 22.02
C GLN A 38 -24.31 10.08 22.87
N GLU A 39 -25.38 9.31 22.89
CA GLU A 39 -25.44 8.06 23.67
C GLU A 39 -24.54 6.98 23.07
N GLU A 40 -24.52 6.85 21.75
CA GLU A 40 -23.68 5.90 21.00
C GLU A 40 -22.28 6.43 20.72
N LYS A 41 -22.01 7.69 21.06
CA LYS A 41 -20.71 8.36 20.95
C LYS A 41 -20.12 8.37 19.55
N TYR A 42 -20.90 8.76 18.55
CA TYR A 42 -20.36 8.96 17.20
C TYR A 42 -21.02 10.14 16.46
N TYR A 43 -20.31 10.65 15.48
CA TYR A 43 -20.81 11.56 14.45
C TYR A 43 -21.03 10.80 13.16
N LEU A 44 -22.10 11.12 12.45
CA LEU A 44 -22.42 10.60 11.14
C LEU A 44 -22.47 11.73 10.12
N LEU A 45 -21.63 11.63 9.10
CA LEU A 45 -21.48 12.59 8.01
C LEU A 45 -21.82 11.89 6.70
N LYS A 46 -22.61 12.54 5.85
CA LYS A 46 -23.12 11.93 4.60
C LYS A 46 -22.96 12.86 3.43
N LYS A 47 -22.68 12.29 2.25
CA LYS A 47 -22.50 12.95 0.95
C LYS A 47 -21.35 13.95 0.91
N ASN A 48 -20.40 13.64 0.04
CA ASN A 48 -19.26 14.49 -0.26
C ASN A 48 -18.58 15.02 1.02
N VAL A 49 -18.31 14.09 1.95
CA VAL A 49 -17.67 14.42 3.21
C VAL A 49 -16.21 14.73 2.95
N GLN A 50 -15.77 15.88 3.45
CA GLN A 50 -14.37 16.25 3.48
C GLN A 50 -13.98 16.63 4.91
N ILE A 51 -12.90 16.08 5.41
CA ILE A 51 -12.29 16.40 6.69
C ILE A 51 -10.86 16.84 6.41
N VAL A 52 -10.50 18.04 6.87
CA VAL A 52 -9.17 18.61 6.67
C VAL A 52 -8.64 19.13 8.00
N SER A 53 -7.47 18.65 8.39
CA SER A 53 -6.69 19.15 9.52
C SER A 53 -5.23 19.36 9.09
N ASP A 54 -4.37 19.83 9.98
CA ASP A 54 -2.93 19.93 9.69
C ASP A 54 -2.28 18.56 9.53
N GLU A 55 -2.88 17.57 10.15
CA GLU A 55 -2.33 16.22 10.30
C GLU A 55 -2.97 15.20 9.34
N PHE A 56 -4.21 15.48 8.92
CA PHE A 56 -5.00 14.49 8.21
C PHE A 56 -5.98 15.13 7.22
N GLU A 57 -6.12 14.51 6.05
CA GLU A 57 -7.11 14.83 5.03
C GLU A 57 -7.90 13.57 4.68
N LEU A 58 -9.22 13.66 4.63
CA LEU A 58 -10.10 12.55 4.27
C LEU A 58 -11.22 13.03 3.37
N ASN A 59 -11.51 12.27 2.32
CA ASN A 59 -12.69 12.40 1.49
C ASN A 59 -13.44 11.05 1.45
N GLY A 60 -14.77 11.09 1.44
CA GLY A 60 -15.63 9.92 1.33
C GLY A 60 -17.10 10.31 1.30
N ASN A 61 -18.00 9.35 1.03
CA ASN A 61 -19.45 9.67 0.96
C ASN A 61 -20.19 9.39 2.27
N LEU A 62 -19.64 8.55 3.11
CA LEU A 62 -20.21 8.26 4.44
C LEU A 62 -19.06 8.15 5.43
N VAL A 63 -19.08 8.96 6.49
CA VAL A 63 -18.05 8.94 7.53
C VAL A 63 -18.70 8.86 8.90
N LYS A 64 -18.23 7.90 9.71
CA LYS A 64 -18.51 7.79 11.13
C LYS A 64 -17.25 8.10 11.92
N ILE A 65 -17.38 8.99 12.90
CA ILE A 65 -16.29 9.38 13.79
C ILE A 65 -16.72 9.01 15.22
N PHE A 66 -16.05 8.03 15.80
CA PHE A 66 -16.30 7.57 17.17
C PHE A 66 -15.40 8.32 18.15
N PHE A 67 -15.97 8.76 19.27
CA PHE A 67 -15.27 9.49 20.32
C PHE A 67 -15.56 8.88 21.70
N ASP A 68 -14.69 9.15 22.68
CA ASP A 68 -14.95 8.69 24.06
C ASP A 68 -15.67 9.73 24.91
N LYS A 69 -15.15 10.92 25.02
CA LYS A 69 -15.72 11.99 25.86
C LYS A 69 -16.37 13.08 25.01
N ASP A 70 -15.66 13.58 24.02
CA ASP A 70 -16.09 14.65 23.15
C ASP A 70 -15.37 14.56 21.78
N LEU A 71 -15.64 15.52 20.88
CA LEU A 71 -15.03 15.63 19.55
C LEU A 71 -13.50 15.67 19.53
N TYR A 72 -12.87 16.01 20.63
CA TYR A 72 -11.41 16.10 20.73
C TYR A 72 -10.77 14.77 21.12
N ASP A 73 -11.59 13.80 21.56
CA ASP A 73 -11.16 12.47 22.00
C ASP A 73 -11.61 11.40 21.01
N ILE A 74 -11.18 11.56 19.73
CA ILE A 74 -11.53 10.65 18.65
C ILE A 74 -10.78 9.32 18.84
N GLN A 75 -11.52 8.20 18.81
CA GLN A 75 -10.99 6.86 18.99
C GLN A 75 -10.87 6.10 17.66
N GLU A 76 -11.86 6.25 16.80
CA GLU A 76 -11.91 5.53 15.52
C GLU A 76 -12.65 6.37 14.47
N LEU A 77 -12.19 6.23 13.23
CA LEU A 77 -12.83 6.81 12.07
C LEU A 77 -13.12 5.70 11.05
N ILE A 78 -14.35 5.66 10.54
CA ILE A 78 -14.74 4.74 9.46
C ILE A 78 -15.32 5.58 8.33
N ALA A 79 -14.67 5.53 7.16
CA ALA A 79 -15.15 6.16 5.94
C ALA A 79 -15.51 5.10 4.90
N SER A 80 -16.52 5.35 4.09
CA SER A 80 -17.01 4.42 3.07
C SER A 80 -17.39 5.15 1.79
N THR A 81 -17.22 4.46 0.67
CA THR A 81 -17.52 4.87 -0.70
C THR A 81 -16.59 5.98 -1.19
N ASP A 82 -15.74 5.63 -2.15
CA ASP A 82 -14.77 6.52 -2.78
C ASP A 82 -13.85 7.24 -1.78
N VAL A 83 -13.27 6.44 -0.89
CA VAL A 83 -12.42 6.98 0.17
C VAL A 83 -11.04 7.32 -0.37
N ASN A 84 -10.60 8.55 -0.11
CA ASN A 84 -9.22 9.00 -0.28
C ASN A 84 -8.77 9.65 1.03
N PHE A 85 -7.57 9.31 1.47
CA PHE A 85 -7.02 9.89 2.69
C PHE A 85 -5.53 10.14 2.58
N LYS A 86 -5.06 11.07 3.41
CA LYS A 86 -3.65 11.40 3.57
C LYS A 86 -3.39 11.75 5.03
N SER A 87 -2.36 11.19 5.62
CA SER A 87 -1.85 11.59 6.92
C SER A 87 -0.44 12.16 6.78
N ASN A 88 -0.27 13.41 7.20
CA ASN A 88 1.01 14.08 7.16
C ASN A 88 1.92 13.62 8.31
N ILE A 89 1.35 13.26 9.47
CA ILE A 89 2.11 12.75 10.63
C ILE A 89 2.79 11.43 10.30
N TYR A 90 2.03 10.52 9.69
CA TYR A 90 2.51 9.16 9.42
C TYR A 90 3.14 9.04 8.02
N ASN A 91 3.10 10.12 7.22
CA ASN A 91 3.51 10.11 5.81
C ASN A 91 2.85 8.98 5.02
N ILE A 92 1.53 8.82 5.20
CA ILE A 92 0.71 7.78 4.58
C ILE A 92 -0.37 8.44 3.73
N LYS A 93 -0.61 7.90 2.55
CA LYS A 93 -1.78 8.22 1.73
C LYS A 93 -2.37 6.93 1.17
N GLY A 94 -3.68 6.94 0.92
CA GLY A 94 -4.34 5.76 0.34
C GLY A 94 -5.74 6.04 -0.13
N LYS A 95 -6.28 5.05 -0.80
CA LYS A 95 -7.65 5.05 -1.30
C LYS A 95 -8.24 3.64 -1.34
N GLY A 96 -9.57 3.56 -1.28
CA GLY A 96 -10.32 2.32 -1.34
C GLY A 96 -11.82 2.55 -1.24
N GLU A 97 -12.58 1.49 -1.10
CA GLU A 97 -14.02 1.58 -0.87
C GLU A 97 -14.32 1.90 0.60
N THR A 98 -13.51 1.40 1.52
CA THR A 98 -13.65 1.66 2.96
C THR A 98 -12.30 1.90 3.60
N LEU A 99 -12.24 2.87 4.50
CA LEU A 99 -11.14 3.12 5.43
C LEU A 99 -11.64 2.92 6.85
N LYS A 100 -10.91 2.16 7.64
CA LYS A 100 -11.05 2.12 9.10
C LYS A 100 -9.73 2.54 9.72
N PHE A 101 -9.74 3.62 10.50
CA PHE A 101 -8.58 4.11 11.20
C PHE A 101 -8.84 4.11 12.70
N ASN A 102 -8.15 3.23 13.42
CA ASN A 102 -8.14 3.23 14.88
C ASN A 102 -6.97 4.08 15.36
N ILE A 103 -7.28 5.23 15.93
CA ILE A 103 -6.29 6.23 16.31
C ILE A 103 -5.44 5.76 17.49
N LYS A 104 -6.06 5.11 18.47
CA LYS A 104 -5.36 4.63 19.67
C LYS A 104 -4.28 3.59 19.37
N ASN A 105 -4.54 2.70 18.42
CA ASN A 105 -3.61 1.64 18.03
C ASN A 105 -2.81 2.02 16.78
N GLU A 106 -3.04 3.21 16.22
CA GLU A 106 -2.47 3.68 14.96
C GLU A 106 -2.62 2.65 13.82
N GLN A 107 -3.75 1.96 13.80
CA GLN A 107 -4.02 0.93 12.81
C GLN A 107 -4.92 1.47 11.70
N ILE A 108 -4.42 1.38 10.48
CA ILE A 108 -5.11 1.75 9.25
C ILE A 108 -5.49 0.46 8.52
N ASN A 109 -6.76 0.35 8.13
CA ASN A 109 -7.24 -0.72 7.26
C ASN A 109 -7.99 -0.11 6.09
N VAL A 110 -7.56 -0.41 4.87
CA VAL A 110 -8.19 -0.01 3.62
C VAL A 110 -8.73 -1.25 2.95
N THR A 111 -10.00 -1.23 2.54
CA THR A 111 -10.63 -2.38 1.89
C THR A 111 -11.39 -1.99 0.64
N GLY A 112 -11.60 -2.97 -0.24
CA GLY A 112 -12.36 -2.85 -1.46
C GLY A 112 -11.54 -3.13 -2.71
N LYS A 113 -12.21 -3.12 -3.85
CA LYS A 113 -11.53 -3.27 -5.14
C LYS A 113 -10.59 -2.09 -5.37
N LYS A 114 -9.36 -2.40 -5.80
CA LYS A 114 -8.30 -1.40 -6.03
C LYS A 114 -7.95 -0.60 -4.78
N SER A 115 -7.83 -1.27 -3.65
CA SER A 115 -7.24 -0.68 -2.45
C SER A 115 -5.78 -0.35 -2.68
N GLU A 116 -5.37 0.85 -2.30
CA GLU A 116 -4.01 1.36 -2.46
C GLU A 116 -3.57 2.03 -1.16
N LEU A 117 -2.34 1.79 -0.76
CA LEU A 117 -1.70 2.45 0.37
C LEU A 117 -0.24 2.75 0.04
N TYR A 118 0.20 3.95 0.33
CA TYR A 118 1.54 4.45 0.05
C TYR A 118 2.17 4.94 1.35
N LEU A 119 3.33 4.40 1.68
CA LEU A 119 4.14 4.76 2.84
C LEU A 119 5.55 5.09 2.37
N GLU A 120 5.93 6.36 2.34
CA GLU A 120 7.27 6.78 1.89
C GLU A 120 7.71 6.09 0.58
N THR A 121 8.59 5.09 0.70
CA THR A 121 9.16 4.30 -0.41
C THR A 121 8.43 2.99 -0.70
N THR A 122 7.35 2.71 0.04
CA THR A 122 6.61 1.44 -0.08
C THR A 122 5.20 1.67 -0.59
N GLU A 123 4.83 0.96 -1.63
CA GLU A 123 3.50 0.97 -2.23
C GLU A 123 2.82 -0.39 -2.07
N MET A 124 1.58 -0.39 -1.65
CA MET A 124 0.76 -1.58 -1.40
C MET A 124 -0.53 -1.53 -2.19
N PHE A 125 -0.89 -2.63 -2.83
CA PHE A 125 -2.11 -2.75 -3.64
C PHE A 125 -2.82 -4.05 -3.35
N SER A 126 -4.16 -4.04 -3.39
CA SER A 126 -4.98 -5.25 -3.27
C SER A 126 -6.38 -5.01 -3.81
N ASP A 127 -7.03 -6.06 -4.31
CA ASP A 127 -8.48 -6.08 -4.56
C ASP A 127 -9.29 -6.49 -3.32
N GLY A 128 -8.66 -6.56 -2.17
CA GLY A 128 -9.27 -6.94 -0.90
C GLY A 128 -8.92 -5.99 0.23
N SER A 129 -7.91 -6.30 1.01
CA SER A 129 -7.55 -5.51 2.19
C SER A 129 -6.06 -5.21 2.29
N ILE A 130 -5.77 -4.01 2.80
CA ILE A 130 -4.43 -3.59 3.20
C ILE A 130 -4.55 -3.07 4.63
N THR A 131 -3.81 -3.68 5.54
CA THR A 131 -3.74 -3.26 6.95
C THR A 131 -2.32 -2.86 7.28
N VAL A 132 -2.16 -1.71 7.94
CA VAL A 132 -0.87 -1.26 8.48
C VAL A 132 -1.08 -0.83 9.93
N ASN A 133 -0.20 -1.26 10.80
CA ASN A 133 -0.11 -0.76 12.17
C ASN A 133 1.16 0.08 12.29
N ASN A 134 0.99 1.38 12.48
CA ASN A 134 2.09 2.32 12.48
C ASN A 134 2.97 2.22 13.75
N LEU A 135 2.40 1.79 14.89
CA LEU A 135 3.15 1.59 16.14
C LEU A 135 4.12 0.41 16.06
N THR A 136 3.67 -0.70 15.47
CA THR A 136 4.47 -1.92 15.38
C THR A 136 5.23 -2.06 14.07
N GLY A 137 4.88 -1.26 13.07
CA GLY A 137 5.36 -1.39 11.70
C GLY A 137 4.79 -2.60 10.96
N SER A 138 3.93 -3.42 11.58
CA SER A 138 3.37 -4.61 10.92
C SER A 138 2.38 -4.24 9.82
N PHE A 139 2.36 -5.03 8.75
CA PHE A 139 1.40 -4.87 7.67
C PHE A 139 0.92 -6.21 7.13
N ALA A 140 -0.25 -6.18 6.49
CA ALA A 140 -0.83 -7.30 5.76
C ALA A 140 -1.52 -6.80 4.49
N ILE A 141 -1.26 -7.46 3.37
CA ILE A 141 -1.92 -7.24 2.07
C ILE A 141 -2.55 -8.57 1.69
N GLN A 142 -3.85 -8.59 1.45
CA GLN A 142 -4.58 -9.85 1.29
C GLN A 142 -5.54 -9.79 0.12
N TRP A 143 -5.73 -10.93 -0.55
CA TRP A 143 -6.61 -11.25 -1.66
C TRP A 143 -5.98 -11.04 -3.04
N SER A 144 -6.81 -11.12 -4.06
CA SER A 144 -6.39 -11.02 -5.45
C SER A 144 -5.62 -9.72 -5.72
N ASN A 145 -4.68 -9.79 -6.63
CA ASN A 145 -3.85 -8.65 -7.04
C ASN A 145 -3.07 -7.99 -5.90
N SER A 146 -2.77 -8.74 -4.82
CA SER A 146 -1.90 -8.24 -3.77
C SER A 146 -0.50 -8.00 -4.29
N LYS A 147 0.00 -6.78 -4.10
CA LYS A 147 1.31 -6.31 -4.56
C LYS A 147 1.97 -5.46 -3.49
N LEU A 148 3.25 -5.62 -3.38
CA LEU A 148 4.14 -4.76 -2.60
C LEU A 148 5.26 -4.29 -3.51
N ILE A 149 5.48 -3.00 -3.56
CA ILE A 149 6.56 -2.36 -4.31
C ILE A 149 7.39 -1.56 -3.33
N SER A 150 8.67 -1.77 -3.31
CA SER A 150 9.66 -0.97 -2.61
C SER A 150 10.81 -0.69 -3.57
N ASP A 151 11.72 0.22 -3.24
CA ASP A 151 12.78 0.71 -4.14
C ASP A 151 13.53 -0.39 -4.90
N THR A 152 13.72 -1.55 -4.28
CA THR A 152 14.57 -2.63 -4.81
C THR A 152 13.83 -3.95 -5.04
N ILE A 153 12.55 -4.03 -4.66
CA ILE A 153 11.81 -5.30 -4.69
C ILE A 153 10.37 -5.10 -5.13
N PHE A 154 9.91 -5.97 -6.01
CA PHE A 154 8.51 -6.06 -6.43
C PHE A 154 7.98 -7.45 -6.09
N ILE A 155 6.87 -7.53 -5.37
CA ILE A 155 6.29 -8.77 -4.86
C ILE A 155 4.83 -8.86 -5.27
N THR A 156 4.43 -10.05 -5.73
CA THR A 156 3.02 -10.40 -5.94
C THR A 156 2.70 -11.71 -5.24
N GLY A 157 1.49 -11.82 -4.70
CA GLY A 157 1.01 -13.03 -4.06
C GLY A 157 -0.45 -12.86 -3.64
N PHE A 158 -1.07 -13.89 -3.07
CA PHE A 158 -2.41 -13.80 -2.51
C PHE A 158 -2.41 -13.18 -1.11
N MET A 159 -1.37 -13.45 -0.33
CA MET A 159 -1.16 -12.89 1.00
C MET A 159 0.30 -12.46 1.16
N ILE A 160 0.50 -11.22 1.57
CA ILE A 160 1.81 -10.65 1.87
C ILE A 160 1.72 -10.04 3.26
N ASN A 161 2.39 -10.65 4.22
CA ASN A 161 2.52 -10.14 5.59
C ASN A 161 3.97 -9.72 5.83
N GLY A 162 4.16 -8.71 6.65
CA GLY A 162 5.51 -8.29 6.98
C GLY A 162 5.57 -7.22 8.05
N SER A 163 6.77 -6.71 8.24
CA SER A 163 7.01 -5.56 9.10
C SER A 163 8.01 -4.59 8.48
N LEU A 164 7.83 -3.34 8.82
CA LEU A 164 8.69 -2.21 8.49
C LEU A 164 9.44 -1.78 9.74
N LEU A 165 10.71 -1.48 9.60
CA LEU A 165 11.53 -0.87 10.65
C LEU A 165 11.99 0.52 10.20
N ASN A 166 11.99 1.46 11.14
CA ASN A 166 12.59 2.76 10.92
C ASN A 166 14.12 2.62 10.97
N LYS A 167 14.75 2.87 9.85
CA LYS A 167 16.21 2.83 9.72
C LYS A 167 16.70 4.12 9.08
N SER A 168 17.52 4.85 9.83
CA SER A 168 18.10 6.12 9.35
C SER A 168 17.09 7.16 8.83
N GLY A 169 15.86 7.16 9.36
CA GLY A 169 14.81 8.12 8.99
C GLY A 169 13.91 7.68 7.82
N SER A 170 14.10 6.48 7.28
CA SER A 170 13.19 5.84 6.31
C SER A 170 12.64 4.53 6.85
N ARG A 171 11.51 4.09 6.29
CA ARG A 171 10.92 2.79 6.61
C ARG A 171 11.39 1.75 5.61
N GLU A 172 12.09 0.73 6.11
CA GLU A 172 12.56 -0.40 5.30
C GLU A 172 11.83 -1.68 5.70
N ILE A 173 11.64 -2.58 4.74
CA ILE A 173 11.07 -3.90 4.99
C ILE A 173 12.07 -4.71 5.84
N SER A 174 11.63 -5.18 7.02
CA SER A 174 12.46 -6.01 7.89
C SER A 174 12.24 -7.49 7.69
N ASN A 175 11.00 -7.90 7.52
CA ASN A 175 10.67 -9.29 7.21
C ASN A 175 9.40 -9.36 6.34
N LEU A 176 9.28 -10.48 5.62
CA LEU A 176 8.11 -10.80 4.81
C LEU A 176 7.77 -12.28 4.92
N GLU A 177 6.49 -12.57 4.89
CA GLU A 177 5.93 -13.88 4.54
C GLU A 177 4.95 -13.68 3.40
N VAL A 178 5.20 -14.36 2.28
CA VAL A 178 4.37 -14.29 1.08
C VAL A 178 3.84 -15.68 0.77
N GLN A 179 2.56 -15.76 0.45
CA GLN A 179 1.90 -17.03 0.09
C GLN A 179 0.97 -16.82 -1.11
N ASP A 180 0.92 -17.84 -1.97
CA ASP A 180 -0.03 -17.94 -3.06
C ASP A 180 -0.33 -19.42 -3.36
N GLU A 181 -1.59 -19.78 -3.51
CA GLU A 181 -1.97 -21.16 -3.86
C GLU A 181 -1.47 -21.55 -5.26
N ASN A 182 -1.38 -20.57 -6.14
CA ASN A 182 -0.80 -20.77 -7.47
C ASN A 182 0.70 -20.54 -7.44
N ILE A 183 1.14 -19.34 -7.77
CA ILE A 183 2.57 -18.95 -7.79
C ILE A 183 2.69 -17.48 -7.42
N LEU A 184 3.43 -17.21 -6.37
CA LEU A 184 3.90 -15.87 -6.03
C LEU A 184 5.11 -15.49 -6.89
N SER A 185 5.39 -14.19 -7.00
CA SER A 185 6.63 -13.71 -7.58
C SER A 185 7.33 -12.70 -6.68
N ILE A 186 8.65 -12.77 -6.65
CA ILE A 186 9.54 -11.78 -6.03
C ILE A 186 10.57 -11.40 -7.10
N ILE A 187 10.60 -10.12 -7.44
CA ILE A 187 11.50 -9.59 -8.47
C ILE A 187 12.41 -8.56 -7.81
N THR A 188 13.69 -8.74 -7.97
CA THR A 188 14.73 -7.79 -7.61
C THR A 188 15.37 -7.24 -8.90
N GLU A 189 16.39 -6.38 -8.78
CA GLU A 189 17.06 -5.76 -9.93
C GLU A 189 17.55 -6.78 -10.98
N ASP A 190 18.06 -7.93 -10.54
CA ASP A 190 18.73 -8.92 -11.42
C ASP A 190 18.14 -10.33 -11.35
N THR A 191 17.15 -10.57 -10.48
CA THR A 191 16.65 -11.92 -10.20
C THR A 191 15.12 -11.94 -10.11
N GLU A 192 14.51 -12.89 -10.82
CA GLU A 192 13.09 -13.22 -10.69
C GLU A 192 12.94 -14.55 -9.95
N MET A 193 12.15 -14.57 -8.92
CA MET A 193 11.91 -15.74 -8.07
C MET A 193 10.42 -16.07 -8.05
N PHE A 194 10.11 -17.36 -8.16
CA PHE A 194 8.74 -17.86 -8.15
C PHE A 194 8.66 -19.05 -7.20
N SER A 195 7.59 -19.15 -6.43
CA SER A 195 7.31 -20.26 -5.52
C SER A 195 5.84 -20.23 -5.06
N LYS A 196 5.44 -21.11 -4.15
CA LYS A 196 4.13 -21.03 -3.49
C LYS A 196 4.19 -20.29 -2.15
N LYS A 197 5.34 -20.31 -1.51
CA LYS A 197 5.59 -19.62 -0.26
C LYS A 197 7.02 -19.08 -0.23
N ALA A 198 7.17 -17.88 0.34
CA ALA A 198 8.47 -17.24 0.52
C ALA A 198 8.56 -16.55 1.89
N PHE A 199 9.77 -16.49 2.42
CA PHE A 199 10.14 -15.67 3.57
C PHE A 199 11.31 -14.78 3.21
N TYR A 200 11.31 -13.58 3.72
CA TYR A 200 12.43 -12.66 3.66
C TYR A 200 12.80 -12.20 5.06
N ASP A 201 14.08 -12.22 5.36
CA ASP A 201 14.68 -11.73 6.59
C ASP A 201 15.80 -10.74 6.20
N SER A 202 15.57 -9.46 6.47
CA SER A 202 16.53 -8.42 6.12
C SER A 202 17.75 -8.42 7.03
N GLU A 203 17.63 -8.86 8.28
CA GLU A 203 18.77 -8.93 9.22
C GLU A 203 19.81 -9.92 8.74
N ASN A 204 19.36 -11.07 8.25
CA ASN A 204 20.23 -12.11 7.70
C ASN A 204 20.46 -11.95 6.19
N SER A 205 19.77 -11.02 5.54
CA SER A 205 19.80 -10.84 4.08
C SER A 205 19.42 -12.11 3.29
N ILE A 206 18.45 -12.88 3.79
CA ILE A 206 18.05 -14.17 3.23
C ILE A 206 16.61 -14.12 2.69
N ILE A 207 16.44 -14.66 1.49
CA ILE A 207 15.12 -15.03 0.94
C ILE A 207 15.06 -16.55 0.87
N GLU A 208 14.04 -17.15 1.49
CA GLU A 208 13.73 -18.57 1.39
C GLU A 208 12.47 -18.79 0.54
N LEU A 209 12.53 -19.75 -0.36
CA LEU A 209 11.45 -20.09 -1.29
C LEU A 209 11.05 -21.55 -1.09
N PHE A 210 9.75 -21.82 -1.05
CA PHE A 210 9.21 -23.15 -0.81
C PHE A 210 8.17 -23.52 -1.85
N ASP A 211 8.26 -24.75 -2.30
CA ASP A 211 7.37 -25.43 -3.23
C ASP A 211 7.29 -24.78 -4.62
N SER A 212 7.57 -25.59 -5.64
CA SER A 212 7.58 -25.17 -7.05
C SER A 212 8.52 -24.00 -7.35
N VAL A 213 9.71 -24.06 -6.77
CA VAL A 213 10.70 -22.97 -6.87
C VAL A 213 11.24 -22.84 -8.28
N THR A 214 11.26 -21.61 -8.77
CA THR A 214 11.96 -21.21 -9.99
C THR A 214 12.74 -19.93 -9.72
N ILE A 215 14.02 -19.94 -10.00
CA ILE A 215 14.89 -18.74 -9.95
C ILE A 215 15.40 -18.50 -11.37
N LYS A 216 15.19 -17.27 -11.86
CA LYS A 216 15.71 -16.79 -13.15
C LYS A 216 16.67 -15.65 -12.91
N ARG A 217 17.86 -15.75 -13.49
CA ARG A 217 18.88 -14.73 -13.42
C ARG A 217 19.64 -14.63 -14.73
N GLY A 218 19.51 -13.52 -15.42
CA GLY A 218 20.06 -13.38 -16.77
C GLY A 218 19.59 -14.52 -17.68
N ASN A 219 20.53 -15.35 -18.15
CA ASN A 219 20.24 -16.48 -19.05
C ASN A 219 20.08 -17.82 -18.31
N GLU A 220 20.05 -17.81 -17.00
CA GLU A 220 19.92 -19.02 -16.18
C GLU A 220 18.51 -19.17 -15.64
N ILE A 221 17.99 -20.39 -15.67
CA ILE A 221 16.73 -20.79 -15.02
C ILE A 221 17.02 -22.04 -14.20
N ILE A 222 16.80 -21.99 -12.89
CA ILE A 222 16.96 -23.13 -12.00
C ILE A 222 15.64 -23.42 -11.30
N THR A 223 15.24 -24.69 -11.29
CA THR A 223 13.99 -25.14 -10.68
C THR A 223 14.24 -26.25 -9.66
N GLY A 224 13.41 -26.28 -8.62
CA GLY A 224 13.45 -27.26 -7.54
C GLY A 224 12.27 -27.11 -6.57
N ASP A 225 12.39 -27.68 -5.39
CA ASP A 225 11.33 -27.65 -4.37
C ASP A 225 11.62 -26.65 -3.25
N TYR A 226 12.88 -26.26 -3.08
CA TYR A 226 13.33 -25.30 -2.07
C TYR A 226 14.48 -24.45 -2.62
N GLY A 227 14.46 -23.16 -2.34
CA GLY A 227 15.47 -22.21 -2.74
C GLY A 227 15.87 -21.28 -1.60
N VAL A 228 17.13 -20.90 -1.55
CA VAL A 228 17.66 -19.86 -0.66
C VAL A 228 18.48 -18.89 -1.48
N LEU A 229 18.19 -17.61 -1.33
CA LEU A 229 18.97 -16.51 -1.89
C LEU A 229 19.60 -15.71 -0.75
N ASP A 230 20.91 -15.61 -0.73
CA ASP A 230 21.68 -14.69 0.12
C ASP A 230 21.87 -13.38 -0.69
N THR A 231 21.09 -12.35 -0.33
CA THR A 231 21.09 -11.07 -1.07
C THR A 231 22.37 -10.27 -0.82
N TYR A 232 23.03 -10.48 0.33
CA TYR A 232 24.30 -9.82 0.63
C TYR A 232 25.44 -10.41 -0.18
N LYS A 233 25.55 -11.75 -0.25
CA LYS A 233 26.57 -12.43 -1.04
C LYS A 233 26.21 -12.55 -2.51
N ASN A 234 25.01 -12.17 -2.88
CA ASN A 234 24.48 -12.33 -4.22
C ASN A 234 24.57 -13.78 -4.73
N ALA A 235 24.27 -14.75 -3.86
CA ALA A 235 24.39 -16.18 -4.10
C ALA A 235 23.08 -16.89 -3.81
N TYR A 236 22.80 -17.95 -4.56
CA TYR A 236 21.59 -18.74 -4.35
C TYR A 236 21.86 -20.23 -4.43
N LYS A 237 21.02 -21.00 -3.78
CA LYS A 237 21.02 -22.46 -3.79
C LYS A 237 19.60 -22.95 -4.01
N VAL A 238 19.43 -23.87 -4.94
CA VAL A 238 18.18 -24.59 -5.15
C VAL A 238 18.38 -26.05 -4.82
N SER A 239 17.42 -26.67 -4.15
CA SER A 239 17.42 -28.09 -3.82
C SER A 239 16.05 -28.69 -4.08
N SER A 240 16.00 -30.01 -4.17
CA SER A 240 14.75 -30.75 -4.31
C SER A 240 14.64 -31.80 -3.22
N LYS A 241 13.41 -32.08 -2.78
CA LYS A 241 13.07 -33.10 -1.81
C LYS A 241 12.75 -34.41 -2.52
N ASN A 242 12.95 -35.51 -1.81
CA ASN A 242 12.67 -36.87 -2.30
C ASN A 242 13.41 -37.22 -3.59
N SER A 243 12.77 -37.90 -4.52
CA SER A 243 13.35 -38.33 -5.81
C SER A 243 13.35 -37.25 -6.90
N ASN A 244 12.88 -36.04 -6.58
CA ASN A 244 12.86 -34.92 -7.52
C ASN A 244 14.29 -34.46 -7.83
N LYS A 245 14.49 -33.93 -9.03
CA LYS A 245 15.80 -33.40 -9.45
C LYS A 245 15.73 -31.90 -9.57
N VAL A 246 16.80 -31.22 -9.14
CA VAL A 246 17.04 -29.84 -9.53
C VAL A 246 17.36 -29.82 -11.03
N LYS A 247 16.73 -28.91 -11.76
CA LYS A 247 16.98 -28.71 -13.19
C LYS A 247 17.52 -27.29 -13.39
N ALA A 248 18.63 -27.20 -14.13
CA ALA A 248 19.19 -25.94 -14.58
C ALA A 248 19.13 -25.87 -16.12
N ILE A 249 18.74 -24.73 -16.65
CA ILE A 249 18.78 -24.39 -18.08
C ILE A 249 19.64 -23.13 -18.17
N ILE A 250 20.70 -23.22 -18.96
CA ILE A 250 21.63 -22.11 -19.20
C ILE A 250 21.64 -21.84 -20.71
N SER A 251 21.15 -20.69 -21.13
CA SER A 251 21.13 -20.30 -22.53
C SER A 251 22.41 -19.57 -22.88
N ASN A 252 23.23 -20.20 -23.76
CA ASN A 252 24.48 -19.61 -24.22
C ASN A 252 24.29 -19.00 -25.61
N THR A 253 24.12 -17.72 -25.74
CA THR A 253 23.98 -17.01 -27.03
C THR A 253 25.24 -17.08 -27.90
N LYS A 254 26.40 -17.47 -27.36
CA LYS A 254 27.63 -17.61 -28.15
C LYS A 254 27.66 -18.85 -29.03
N TRP A 255 26.92 -19.92 -28.74
CA TRP A 255 26.92 -21.14 -29.55
C TRP A 255 26.06 -21.03 -30.79
N ALA A 256 25.09 -20.17 -30.86
CA ALA A 256 24.23 -19.96 -32.01
C ALA A 256 24.97 -19.34 -33.22
N ASN A 257 26.06 -18.63 -32.99
CA ASN A 257 26.84 -17.96 -34.03
C ASN A 257 27.98 -18.84 -34.61
N PHE A 258 28.25 -20.04 -34.06
CA PHE A 258 29.32 -20.90 -34.55
C PHE A 258 28.87 -21.83 -35.72
N ASN A 259 27.58 -22.04 -35.88
CA ASN A 259 27.05 -22.94 -36.91
C ASN A 259 26.87 -22.30 -38.30
N TYR A 260 27.18 -21.04 -38.50
CA TYR A 260 27.07 -20.36 -39.79
C TYR A 260 28.42 -20.15 -40.51
N LEU A 261 29.53 -20.59 -39.93
CA LEU A 261 30.86 -20.39 -40.51
C LEU A 261 31.53 -21.67 -41.05
N THR A 262 30.82 -22.81 -41.10
CA THR A 262 31.44 -24.10 -41.60
C THR A 262 30.74 -24.72 -42.81
N THR A 263 29.95 -23.93 -43.57
CA THR A 263 29.50 -24.37 -44.91
C THR A 263 29.81 -23.24 -45.89
N GLY A 264 31.05 -23.23 -46.39
CA GLY A 264 31.56 -22.46 -47.49
C GLY A 264 32.61 -23.27 -48.20
#